data_aa82cbebd9514fc14502eb1e8174ccc3
#
_entry.id   aa82cbebd9514fc14502eb1e8174ccc3
#
_cell.length_a   1.000
_cell.length_b   1.000
_cell.length_c   1.000
_cell.angle_alpha   90.00
_cell.angle_beta   90.00
_cell.angle_gamma   90.00
#
_symmetry.space_group_name_H-M   'P 1'
#
loop_
_entity.id
_entity.type
_entity.pdbx_description
1 polymer ?
#
loop_
_entity_poly.entity_id
_entity_poly.type
_entity_poly.pdbx_seq_one_letter_code
_entity_poly.pdbx_strand_id
1 'polypeptide(L)'
;MALATRTDRNPSRTVQHPSKRDRQPKRDRQSKRDRQPKRDRQVSVPRLFWRSTVGKKTVMAVSGLIMLGYLVAHMMGNLKIFFGADEFNAYGHWLRTMGAPVLHYSWGLWLVRVVLLLAVVGHAVSAYQLSRRDIKARPAKYVHKRPRSSYATRTMRWGGVIVGLFVVWHLLDLTTLTVNENAQAGHPYENVVATFSTWYGNAVYIVAMLAVGLHIRHGFWSAAQTLGVGSATRERILRAAANGLALVLTAGFVSVPVAVMTGWVS
;
A
#
# COMPACT_ATOMS: atom_id res chain seq x y z
N MET A 1 62.65 46.37 46.28
CA MET A 1 63.55 47.14 45.47
C MET A 1 62.88 47.46 44.18
N ALA A 2 62.24 48.60 44.17
CA ALA A 2 62.51 49.81 43.40
C ALA A 2 62.06 49.71 41.95
N LEU A 3 60.96 50.43 41.64
CA LEU A 3 60.83 51.61 40.75
C LEU A 3 61.09 51.29 39.27
N ALA A 4 60.18 51.67 38.34
CA ALA A 4 59.83 53.03 38.00
C ALA A 4 58.65 53.08 36.99
N THR A 5 57.79 54.05 37.18
CA THR A 5 56.83 54.73 36.34
C THR A 5 57.38 55.18 34.98
N ARG A 6 56.55 55.10 33.92
CA ARG A 6 56.56 56.16 32.89
C ARG A 6 55.18 56.32 32.23
N THR A 7 54.59 57.42 32.48
CA THR A 7 53.51 58.09 31.78
C THR A 7 54.00 58.54 30.40
N ASP A 8 53.21 58.35 29.38
CA ASP A 8 53.22 59.23 28.22
C ASP A 8 51.83 59.47 27.65
N ARG A 9 51.49 60.72 27.63
CA ARG A 9 50.26 61.33 27.10
C ARG A 9 50.37 61.37 25.58
N ASN A 10 49.29 61.07 24.87
CA ASN A 10 49.14 61.46 23.48
C ASN A 10 47.78 62.09 23.23
N PRO A 11 47.73 63.22 22.50
CA PRO A 11 46.59 64.11 22.47
C PRO A 11 45.53 63.75 21.45
N SER A 12 44.34 64.10 21.82
CA SER A 12 43.11 64.35 21.05
C SER A 12 43.23 64.39 19.53
N ARG A 13 42.65 63.36 18.84
CA ARG A 13 42.19 63.44 17.47
C ARG A 13 40.65 63.66 17.47
N THR A 14 40.27 64.90 17.17
CA THR A 14 38.94 65.31 16.85
C THR A 14 38.45 64.56 15.58
N VAL A 15 37.55 63.60 15.72
CA VAL A 15 36.87 62.99 14.61
C VAL A 15 35.68 63.88 14.25
N GLN A 16 35.75 64.57 13.13
CA GLN A 16 34.65 65.30 12.53
C GLN A 16 33.57 64.31 12.06
N HIS A 17 32.39 64.35 12.63
CA HIS A 17 31.23 63.66 12.15
C HIS A 17 30.69 64.35 10.89
N PRO A 18 30.50 63.59 9.78
CA PRO A 18 29.80 64.14 8.61
C PRO A 18 28.31 64.31 8.91
N SER A 19 27.80 65.44 8.47
CA SER A 19 26.44 65.98 8.62
C SER A 19 25.39 64.98 8.12
N LYS A 20 24.30 64.81 8.89
CA LYS A 20 23.14 63.92 8.67
C LYS A 20 22.22 64.31 7.49
N ARG A 21 22.61 65.14 6.55
CA ARG A 21 21.66 65.69 5.56
C ARG A 21 21.64 65.09 4.17
N ASP A 22 22.53 64.15 3.80
CA ASP A 22 22.58 63.67 2.42
C ASP A 22 22.38 62.14 2.25
N ARG A 23 21.51 61.54 3.07
CA ARG A 23 21.16 60.11 2.86
C ARG A 23 19.63 59.91 2.81
N GLN A 24 19.01 60.38 1.79
CA GLN A 24 17.77 59.81 1.25
C GLN A 24 17.51 60.44 -0.14
N PRO A 25 16.90 59.77 -1.13
CA PRO A 25 16.02 58.59 -1.12
C PRO A 25 16.32 57.63 -2.31
N LYS A 26 17.00 56.56 -2.11
CA LYS A 26 17.05 55.46 -3.12
C LYS A 26 16.41 54.14 -2.66
N ARG A 27 16.01 54.06 -1.40
CA ARG A 27 15.42 52.80 -0.85
C ARG A 27 13.92 52.62 -1.06
N ASP A 28 13.17 53.67 -1.30
CA ASP A 28 11.70 53.56 -1.35
C ASP A 28 11.11 53.11 -2.66
N ARG A 29 11.88 53.08 -3.74
CA ARG A 29 11.39 52.54 -5.04
C ARG A 29 11.54 51.06 -5.21
N GLN A 30 12.43 50.38 -4.51
CA GLN A 30 12.59 48.92 -4.58
C GLN A 30 11.58 48.18 -3.70
N SER A 31 11.16 48.78 -2.59
CA SER A 31 10.20 48.17 -1.65
C SER A 31 8.78 48.02 -2.19
N LYS A 32 8.40 48.77 -3.23
CA LYS A 32 7.06 48.67 -3.82
C LYS A 32 6.94 47.62 -4.95
N ARG A 33 8.06 47.12 -5.52
CA ARG A 33 8.02 46.06 -6.55
C ARG A 33 7.89 44.64 -5.98
N ASP A 34 8.27 44.42 -4.73
CA ASP A 34 8.28 43.08 -4.13
C ASP A 34 6.97 42.71 -3.39
N ARG A 35 5.99 43.62 -3.39
CA ARG A 35 4.65 43.35 -2.84
C ARG A 35 3.65 43.00 -3.93
N GLN A 36 4.04 42.20 -4.94
CA GLN A 36 3.02 41.46 -5.68
C GLN A 36 2.49 40.38 -4.72
N PRO A 37 1.18 40.32 -4.43
CA PRO A 37 0.62 39.24 -3.66
C PRO A 37 0.97 37.98 -4.44
N LYS A 38 1.77 37.07 -3.81
CA LYS A 38 1.93 35.72 -4.31
C LYS A 38 0.52 35.23 -4.56
N ARG A 39 0.14 35.09 -5.84
CA ARG A 39 -1.11 34.44 -6.22
C ARG A 39 -1.15 33.16 -5.40
N ASP A 40 -1.98 33.10 -4.40
CA ASP A 40 -2.29 31.90 -3.67
C ASP A 40 -2.72 30.88 -4.72
N ARG A 41 -1.80 29.98 -5.09
CA ARG A 41 -2.16 28.80 -5.87
C ARG A 41 -3.17 28.07 -5.01
N GLN A 42 -4.45 28.25 -5.28
CA GLN A 42 -5.50 27.45 -4.68
C GLN A 42 -5.17 26.00 -4.97
N VAL A 43 -4.54 25.36 -4.01
CA VAL A 43 -4.22 23.94 -4.10
C VAL A 43 -5.56 23.22 -3.98
N SER A 44 -5.99 22.56 -5.05
CA SER A 44 -7.27 21.84 -5.06
C SER A 44 -7.36 20.85 -3.89
N VAL A 45 -8.54 20.75 -3.27
CA VAL A 45 -8.81 19.86 -2.12
C VAL A 45 -8.30 18.43 -2.35
N PRO A 46 -8.48 17.79 -3.53
CA PRO A 46 -7.91 16.47 -3.80
C PRO A 46 -6.39 16.40 -3.70
N ARG A 47 -5.69 17.46 -4.13
CA ARG A 47 -4.21 17.52 -4.00
C ARG A 47 -3.76 17.66 -2.55
N LEU A 48 -4.47 18.43 -1.72
CA LEU A 48 -4.20 18.56 -0.30
C LEU A 48 -4.43 17.22 0.42
N PHE A 49 -5.55 16.54 0.12
CA PHE A 49 -5.88 15.22 0.65
C PHE A 49 -4.78 14.19 0.31
N TRP A 50 -4.38 14.09 -0.97
CA TRP A 50 -3.33 13.15 -1.40
C TRP A 50 -1.95 13.48 -0.80
N ARG A 51 -1.66 14.74 -0.55
CA ARG A 51 -0.39 15.15 0.10
C ARG A 51 -0.36 14.87 1.60
N SER A 52 -1.50 14.70 2.25
CA SER A 52 -1.58 14.41 3.68
C SER A 52 -1.23 12.95 3.99
N THR A 53 -0.73 12.69 5.19
CA THR A 53 -0.50 11.32 5.69
C THR A 53 -1.81 10.60 5.95
N VAL A 54 -2.82 11.33 6.42
CA VAL A 54 -4.17 10.81 6.69
C VAL A 54 -4.81 10.36 5.38
N GLY A 55 -4.81 11.20 4.34
CA GLY A 55 -5.38 10.86 3.04
C GLY A 55 -4.78 9.57 2.45
N LYS A 56 -3.44 9.42 2.51
CA LYS A 56 -2.79 8.18 2.04
C LYS A 56 -3.17 6.95 2.86
N LYS A 57 -3.28 7.08 4.18
CA LYS A 57 -3.74 5.98 5.04
C LYS A 57 -5.19 5.60 4.74
N THR A 58 -6.06 6.57 4.48
CA THR A 58 -7.45 6.33 4.08
C THR A 58 -7.53 5.60 2.75
N VAL A 59 -6.79 6.07 1.72
CA VAL A 59 -6.74 5.36 0.42
C VAL A 59 -6.23 3.94 0.60
N MET A 60 -5.18 3.73 1.39
CA MET A 60 -4.62 2.41 1.66
C MET A 60 -5.63 1.50 2.38
N ALA A 61 -6.39 2.03 3.35
CA ALA A 61 -7.40 1.26 4.08
C ALA A 61 -8.61 0.91 3.20
N VAL A 62 -9.16 1.87 2.45
CA VAL A 62 -10.32 1.65 1.59
C VAL A 62 -9.98 0.67 0.46
N SER A 63 -8.85 0.87 -0.23
CA SER A 63 -8.40 -0.05 -1.28
C SER A 63 -8.12 -1.46 -0.72
N GLY A 64 -7.55 -1.56 0.48
CA GLY A 64 -7.35 -2.82 1.17
C GLY A 64 -8.65 -3.55 1.49
N LEU A 65 -9.71 -2.83 1.92
CA LEU A 65 -11.03 -3.40 2.16
C LEU A 65 -11.71 -3.88 0.88
N ILE A 66 -11.60 -3.13 -0.22
CA ILE A 66 -12.10 -3.55 -1.54
C ILE A 66 -11.44 -4.86 -1.97
N MET A 67 -10.11 -4.93 -1.90
CA MET A 67 -9.37 -6.15 -2.24
C MET A 67 -9.71 -7.32 -1.31
N LEU A 68 -9.90 -7.07 -0.02
CA LEU A 68 -10.29 -8.10 0.94
C LEU A 68 -11.68 -8.66 0.63
N GLY A 69 -12.67 -7.80 0.32
CA GLY A 69 -13.99 -8.23 -0.12
C GLY A 69 -13.93 -9.10 -1.38
N TYR A 70 -13.11 -8.69 -2.34
CA TYR A 70 -12.84 -9.49 -3.53
C TYR A 70 -12.20 -10.85 -3.18
N LEU A 71 -11.21 -10.90 -2.29
CA LEU A 71 -10.56 -12.16 -1.90
C LEU A 71 -11.54 -13.15 -1.27
N VAL A 72 -12.50 -12.68 -0.47
CA VAL A 72 -13.57 -13.54 0.07
C VAL A 72 -14.42 -14.12 -1.06
N ALA A 73 -14.89 -13.27 -1.98
CA ALA A 73 -15.70 -13.72 -3.12
C ALA A 73 -14.89 -14.67 -4.05
N HIS A 74 -13.62 -14.36 -4.26
CA HIS A 74 -12.70 -15.16 -5.08
C HIS A 74 -12.43 -16.54 -4.46
N MET A 75 -12.23 -16.61 -3.14
CA MET A 75 -12.12 -17.89 -2.42
C MET A 75 -13.39 -18.71 -2.59
N MET A 76 -14.57 -18.11 -2.39
CA MET A 76 -15.85 -18.82 -2.56
C MET A 76 -16.02 -19.35 -3.98
N GLY A 77 -15.60 -18.58 -4.98
CA GLY A 77 -15.56 -19.02 -6.38
C GLY A 77 -14.62 -20.20 -6.60
N ASN A 78 -13.40 -20.14 -6.02
CA ASN A 78 -12.42 -21.22 -6.16
C ASN A 78 -12.86 -22.52 -5.46
N LEU A 79 -13.56 -22.42 -4.34
CA LEU A 79 -14.08 -23.62 -3.66
C LEU A 79 -15.16 -24.36 -4.45
N LYS A 80 -15.73 -23.75 -5.50
CA LYS A 80 -16.61 -24.46 -6.44
C LYS A 80 -15.92 -25.61 -7.19
N ILE A 81 -14.58 -25.64 -7.24
CA ILE A 81 -13.81 -26.72 -7.84
C ILE A 81 -14.15 -28.09 -7.23
N PHE A 82 -14.53 -28.12 -5.95
CA PHE A 82 -14.93 -29.35 -5.24
C PHE A 82 -16.28 -29.91 -5.70
N PHE A 83 -17.06 -29.16 -6.48
CA PHE A 83 -18.31 -29.61 -7.08
C PHE A 83 -18.13 -30.18 -8.50
N GLY A 84 -16.89 -30.22 -9.01
CA GLY A 84 -16.54 -30.80 -10.31
C GLY A 84 -16.38 -29.77 -11.44
N ALA A 85 -15.94 -30.27 -12.58
CA ALA A 85 -15.58 -29.48 -13.75
C ALA A 85 -16.76 -28.68 -14.32
N ASP A 86 -17.94 -29.31 -14.45
CA ASP A 86 -19.13 -28.69 -15.01
C ASP A 86 -19.57 -27.46 -14.19
N GLU A 87 -19.63 -27.59 -12.87
CA GLU A 87 -20.02 -26.49 -11.97
C GLU A 87 -18.99 -25.36 -11.97
N PHE A 88 -17.70 -25.70 -11.97
CA PHE A 88 -16.66 -24.70 -11.96
C PHE A 88 -16.58 -23.93 -13.29
N ASN A 89 -16.70 -24.63 -14.40
CA ASN A 89 -16.69 -24.04 -15.73
C ASN A 89 -17.97 -23.20 -15.98
N ALA A 90 -19.14 -23.69 -15.54
CA ALA A 90 -20.39 -22.94 -15.58
C ALA A 90 -20.29 -21.63 -14.76
N TYR A 91 -19.68 -21.67 -13.58
CA TYR A 91 -19.40 -20.46 -12.80
C TYR A 91 -18.48 -19.49 -13.53
N GLY A 92 -17.43 -20.00 -14.18
CA GLY A 92 -16.54 -19.19 -15.03
C GLY A 92 -17.28 -18.51 -16.20
N HIS A 93 -18.25 -19.20 -16.81
CA HIS A 93 -19.14 -18.62 -17.82
C HIS A 93 -20.09 -17.57 -17.22
N TRP A 94 -20.72 -17.86 -16.08
CA TRP A 94 -21.62 -16.93 -15.40
C TRP A 94 -20.92 -15.60 -15.06
N LEU A 95 -19.68 -15.62 -14.64
CA LEU A 95 -18.90 -14.39 -14.39
C LEU A 95 -18.80 -13.48 -15.63
N ARG A 96 -18.81 -14.06 -16.84
CA ARG A 96 -18.77 -13.31 -18.10
C ARG A 96 -20.14 -12.77 -18.51
N THR A 97 -21.23 -13.39 -18.05
CA THR A 97 -22.61 -12.99 -18.31
C THR A 97 -23.21 -12.16 -17.18
N MET A 98 -22.43 -11.89 -16.13
CA MET A 98 -22.87 -11.13 -14.96
C MET A 98 -23.38 -9.74 -15.35
N GLY A 99 -24.64 -9.45 -14.99
CA GLY A 99 -25.32 -8.18 -15.30
C GLY A 99 -26.17 -8.21 -16.57
N ALA A 100 -26.26 -9.36 -17.29
CA ALA A 100 -27.18 -9.49 -18.41
C ALA A 100 -28.66 -9.44 -17.92
N PRO A 101 -29.59 -8.86 -18.71
CA PRO A 101 -29.41 -8.34 -20.05
C PRO A 101 -28.94 -6.86 -20.10
N VAL A 102 -28.77 -6.20 -18.92
CA VAL A 102 -28.45 -4.76 -18.85
C VAL A 102 -27.01 -4.48 -19.31
N LEU A 103 -26.08 -5.37 -18.95
CA LEU A 103 -24.68 -5.26 -19.35
C LEU A 103 -24.37 -6.23 -20.48
N HIS A 104 -23.60 -5.77 -21.45
CA HIS A 104 -23.06 -6.65 -22.49
C HIS A 104 -22.11 -7.72 -21.90
N TYR A 105 -21.88 -8.78 -22.68
CA TYR A 105 -20.98 -9.87 -22.31
C TYR A 105 -19.62 -9.34 -21.78
N SER A 106 -19.21 -9.85 -20.64
CA SER A 106 -17.98 -9.50 -19.91
C SER A 106 -17.90 -8.07 -19.35
N TRP A 107 -18.85 -7.17 -19.55
CA TRP A 107 -18.76 -5.80 -19.06
C TRP A 107 -18.75 -5.74 -17.52
N GLY A 108 -19.58 -6.52 -16.85
CA GLY A 108 -19.58 -6.63 -15.40
C GLY A 108 -18.22 -7.10 -14.87
N LEU A 109 -17.65 -8.12 -15.49
CA LEU A 109 -16.34 -8.64 -15.14
C LEU A 109 -15.21 -7.60 -15.38
N TRP A 110 -15.27 -6.85 -16.47
CA TRP A 110 -14.32 -5.77 -16.74
C TRP A 110 -14.42 -4.62 -15.74
N LEU A 111 -15.63 -4.27 -15.31
CA LEU A 111 -15.82 -3.28 -14.25
C LEU A 111 -15.11 -3.70 -12.97
N VAL A 112 -15.30 -4.96 -12.53
CA VAL A 112 -14.60 -5.52 -11.36
C VAL A 112 -13.08 -5.47 -11.55
N ARG A 113 -12.57 -5.87 -12.72
CA ARG A 113 -11.12 -5.82 -13.03
C ARG A 113 -10.55 -4.40 -12.93
N VAL A 114 -11.24 -3.41 -13.48
CA VAL A 114 -10.79 -2.00 -13.43
C VAL A 114 -10.79 -1.50 -11.97
N VAL A 115 -11.84 -1.77 -11.21
CA VAL A 115 -11.92 -1.38 -9.79
C VAL A 115 -10.78 -2.02 -8.99
N LEU A 116 -10.50 -3.31 -9.21
CA LEU A 116 -9.41 -4.02 -8.55
C LEU A 116 -8.04 -3.48 -8.95
N LEU A 117 -7.83 -3.20 -10.23
CA LEU A 117 -6.57 -2.60 -10.70
C LEU A 117 -6.32 -1.25 -10.03
N LEU A 118 -7.34 -0.39 -9.98
CA LEU A 118 -7.25 0.91 -9.29
C LEU A 118 -7.00 0.73 -7.78
N ALA A 119 -7.64 -0.25 -7.15
CA ALA A 119 -7.44 -0.57 -5.74
C ALA A 119 -6.00 -1.05 -5.48
N VAL A 120 -5.47 -1.98 -6.27
CA VAL A 120 -4.09 -2.49 -6.15
C VAL A 120 -3.08 -1.36 -6.33
N VAL A 121 -3.22 -0.55 -7.40
CA VAL A 121 -2.31 0.58 -7.67
C VAL A 121 -2.39 1.62 -6.56
N GLY A 122 -3.59 2.02 -6.15
CA GLY A 122 -3.79 2.99 -5.06
C GLY A 122 -3.21 2.52 -3.74
N HIS A 123 -3.42 1.23 -3.40
CA HIS A 123 -2.85 0.57 -2.22
C HIS A 123 -1.32 0.56 -2.24
N ALA A 124 -0.73 0.04 -3.32
CA ALA A 124 0.71 -0.09 -3.46
C ALA A 124 1.43 1.27 -3.45
N VAL A 125 0.91 2.26 -4.20
CA VAL A 125 1.47 3.61 -4.23
C VAL A 125 1.38 4.28 -2.86
N SER A 126 0.24 4.15 -2.16
CA SER A 126 0.06 4.69 -0.81
C SER A 126 1.02 4.03 0.18
N ALA A 127 1.14 2.70 0.17
CA ALA A 127 2.04 1.94 1.02
C ALA A 127 3.51 2.32 0.77
N TYR A 128 3.93 2.43 -0.48
CA TYR A 128 5.27 2.87 -0.86
C TYR A 128 5.58 4.28 -0.36
N GLN A 129 4.67 5.25 -0.60
CA GLN A 129 4.87 6.64 -0.20
C GLN A 129 4.91 6.80 1.33
N LEU A 130 4.05 6.09 2.08
CA LEU A 130 4.07 6.09 3.53
C LEU A 130 5.35 5.46 4.06
N SER A 131 5.77 4.32 3.49
CA SER A 131 7.03 3.65 3.85
C SER A 131 8.26 4.56 3.65
N ARG A 132 8.31 5.30 2.53
CA ARG A 132 9.38 6.27 2.25
C ARG A 132 9.38 7.43 3.25
N ARG A 133 8.20 7.91 3.67
CA ARG A 133 8.08 8.96 4.69
C ARG A 133 8.57 8.48 6.05
N ASP A 134 8.18 7.27 6.45
CA ASP A 134 8.60 6.67 7.73
C ASP A 134 10.12 6.50 7.82
N ILE A 135 10.77 6.10 6.71
CA ILE A 135 12.23 5.97 6.65
C ILE A 135 12.90 7.34 6.79
N LYS A 136 12.40 8.36 6.06
CA LYS A 136 12.94 9.71 6.10
C LYS A 136 12.74 10.42 7.45
N ALA A 137 11.66 10.11 8.16
CA ALA A 137 11.36 10.70 9.46
C ALA A 137 12.24 10.16 10.61
N ARG A 138 13.09 9.15 10.35
CA ARG A 138 13.97 8.52 11.34
C ARG A 138 15.45 8.72 11.00
N PRO A 139 15.98 9.97 11.05
CA PRO A 139 17.37 10.24 10.70
C PRO A 139 18.38 9.71 11.75
N ALA A 140 17.98 9.49 13.00
CA ALA A 140 18.83 9.01 14.08
C ALA A 140 18.43 7.59 14.55
N LYS A 141 19.44 6.76 14.87
CA LYS A 141 19.22 5.47 15.52
C LYS A 141 18.78 5.69 16.97
N TYR A 142 17.64 5.15 17.35
CA TYR A 142 17.21 5.16 18.75
C TYR A 142 18.23 4.41 19.65
N VAL A 143 18.66 5.04 20.72
CA VAL A 143 19.56 4.44 21.72
C VAL A 143 18.90 3.25 22.40
N HIS A 144 17.57 3.32 22.61
CA HIS A 144 16.77 2.21 23.17
C HIS A 144 15.90 1.59 22.06
N LYS A 145 16.37 0.47 21.49
CA LYS A 145 15.59 -0.31 20.52
C LYS A 145 14.47 -1.05 21.24
N ARG A 146 13.21 -0.70 20.94
CA ARG A 146 12.08 -1.63 21.16
C ARG A 146 11.96 -2.56 19.93
N PRO A 147 12.37 -3.85 20.02
CA PRO A 147 12.53 -4.73 18.84
C PRO A 147 11.24 -5.01 18.07
N ARG A 148 10.09 -5.00 18.77
CA ARG A 148 8.79 -5.45 18.23
C ARG A 148 8.24 -4.66 17.05
N SER A 149 8.42 -3.33 17.00
CA SER A 149 7.85 -2.53 15.91
C SER A 149 8.65 -2.61 14.59
N SER A 150 9.95 -2.92 14.67
CA SER A 150 10.84 -3.01 13.49
C SER A 150 10.60 -4.30 12.70
N TYR A 151 10.35 -5.43 13.37
CA TYR A 151 10.10 -6.72 12.73
C TYR A 151 8.77 -6.73 11.97
N ALA A 152 7.67 -6.34 12.62
CA ALA A 152 6.34 -6.26 11.99
C ALA A 152 6.31 -5.34 10.78
N THR A 153 6.97 -4.17 10.85
CA THR A 153 7.03 -3.22 9.73
C THR A 153 7.86 -3.77 8.56
N ARG A 154 8.94 -4.50 8.83
CA ARG A 154 9.79 -5.09 7.80
C ARG A 154 9.08 -6.24 7.09
N THR A 155 8.43 -7.14 7.85
CA THR A 155 7.67 -8.27 7.30
C THR A 155 6.48 -7.81 6.45
N MET A 156 5.79 -6.72 6.85
CA MET A 156 4.73 -6.12 6.03
C MET A 156 5.22 -5.60 4.68
N ARG A 157 6.38 -4.95 4.64
CA ARG A 157 6.92 -4.41 3.38
C ARG A 157 7.31 -5.52 2.41
N TRP A 158 8.10 -6.48 2.89
CA TRP A 158 8.53 -7.63 2.07
C TRP A 158 7.37 -8.54 1.70
N GLY A 159 6.46 -8.81 2.64
CA GLY A 159 5.23 -9.55 2.36
C GLY A 159 4.38 -8.88 1.28
N GLY A 160 4.26 -7.54 1.31
CA GLY A 160 3.57 -6.80 0.25
C GLY A 160 4.24 -6.91 -1.11
N VAL A 161 5.58 -6.95 -1.19
CA VAL A 161 6.31 -7.16 -2.44
C VAL A 161 6.06 -8.59 -2.98
N ILE A 162 6.16 -9.60 -2.10
CA ILE A 162 5.88 -11.01 -2.47
C ILE A 162 4.45 -11.15 -3.00
N VAL A 163 3.46 -10.58 -2.29
CA VAL A 163 2.06 -10.60 -2.75
C VAL A 163 1.90 -9.90 -4.10
N GLY A 164 2.56 -8.75 -4.31
CA GLY A 164 2.53 -8.05 -5.58
C GLY A 164 3.10 -8.86 -6.74
N LEU A 165 4.25 -9.51 -6.55
CA LEU A 165 4.85 -10.41 -7.53
C LEU A 165 3.97 -11.62 -7.80
N PHE A 166 3.37 -12.19 -6.76
CA PHE A 166 2.42 -13.28 -6.90
C PHE A 166 1.17 -12.89 -7.70
N VAL A 167 0.61 -11.69 -7.48
CA VAL A 167 -0.54 -11.22 -8.28
C VAL A 167 -0.19 -11.18 -9.76
N VAL A 168 1.01 -10.70 -10.12
CA VAL A 168 1.47 -10.72 -11.52
C VAL A 168 1.57 -12.16 -12.04
N TRP A 169 2.23 -13.06 -11.32
CA TRP A 169 2.33 -14.48 -11.69
C TRP A 169 0.95 -15.12 -11.85
N HIS A 170 0.05 -14.92 -10.89
CA HIS A 170 -1.30 -15.47 -10.92
C HIS A 170 -2.11 -15.03 -12.15
N LEU A 171 -1.97 -13.75 -12.53
CA LEU A 171 -2.62 -13.24 -13.74
C LEU A 171 -2.02 -13.85 -15.02
N LEU A 172 -0.72 -14.05 -15.07
CA LEU A 172 -0.05 -14.70 -16.21
C LEU A 172 -0.41 -16.17 -16.31
N ASP A 173 -0.59 -16.85 -15.20
CA ASP A 173 -0.89 -18.28 -15.12
C ASP A 173 -2.36 -18.58 -15.43
N LEU A 174 -3.32 -17.99 -14.71
CA LEU A 174 -4.73 -18.36 -14.74
C LEU A 174 -5.65 -17.34 -15.44
N THR A 175 -5.13 -16.18 -15.86
CA THR A 175 -5.96 -15.17 -16.55
C THR A 175 -5.54 -14.98 -17.98
N THR A 176 -4.26 -14.73 -18.25
CA THR A 176 -3.72 -14.59 -19.62
C THR A 176 -3.22 -15.91 -20.19
N LEU A 177 -3.03 -16.92 -19.35
CA LEU A 177 -2.59 -18.27 -19.71
C LEU A 177 -1.22 -18.32 -20.42
N THR A 178 -0.35 -17.33 -20.16
CA THR A 178 0.94 -17.17 -20.86
C THR A 178 2.06 -18.03 -20.29
N VAL A 179 1.94 -18.46 -19.04
CA VAL A 179 2.96 -19.29 -18.37
C VAL A 179 2.47 -20.69 -18.04
N ASN A 180 1.21 -21.00 -18.28
CA ASN A 180 0.63 -22.32 -18.10
C ASN A 180 0.61 -23.04 -19.46
N GLU A 181 1.58 -23.93 -19.67
CA GLU A 181 1.81 -24.62 -20.96
C GLU A 181 0.63 -25.51 -21.40
N ASN A 182 -0.16 -26.01 -20.45
CA ASN A 182 -1.30 -26.88 -20.69
C ASN A 182 -2.65 -26.16 -20.60
N ALA A 183 -2.64 -24.82 -20.54
CA ALA A 183 -3.86 -24.05 -20.37
C ALA A 183 -4.72 -24.02 -21.65
N GLN A 184 -6.02 -24.08 -21.43
CA GLN A 184 -7.04 -24.05 -22.50
C GLN A 184 -8.00 -22.87 -22.27
N ALA A 185 -8.19 -22.05 -23.29
CA ALA A 185 -9.12 -20.93 -23.21
C ALA A 185 -10.56 -21.42 -23.01
N GLY A 186 -11.25 -20.86 -22.01
CA GLY A 186 -12.63 -21.25 -21.71
C GLY A 186 -12.80 -22.43 -20.73
N HIS A 187 -11.70 -23.07 -20.32
CA HIS A 187 -11.69 -24.23 -19.43
C HIS A 187 -10.99 -23.93 -18.09
N PRO A 188 -11.59 -23.11 -17.21
CA PRO A 188 -10.95 -22.68 -15.97
C PRO A 188 -10.66 -23.83 -15.00
N TYR A 189 -11.47 -24.90 -14.97
CA TYR A 189 -11.22 -26.07 -14.12
C TYR A 189 -9.93 -26.76 -14.52
N GLU A 190 -9.80 -27.10 -15.79
CA GLU A 190 -8.66 -27.77 -16.38
C GLU A 190 -7.37 -26.96 -16.21
N ASN A 191 -7.47 -25.63 -16.31
CA ASN A 191 -6.35 -24.73 -16.12
C ASN A 191 -5.84 -24.73 -14.67
N VAL A 192 -6.75 -24.77 -13.68
CA VAL A 192 -6.38 -24.89 -12.27
C VAL A 192 -5.75 -26.24 -11.98
N VAL A 193 -6.32 -27.32 -12.51
CA VAL A 193 -5.73 -28.69 -12.40
C VAL A 193 -4.34 -28.73 -13.03
N ALA A 194 -4.17 -28.18 -14.24
CA ALA A 194 -2.88 -28.14 -14.92
C ALA A 194 -1.80 -27.40 -14.11
N THR A 195 -2.14 -26.23 -13.52
CA THR A 195 -1.23 -25.49 -12.65
C THR A 195 -0.80 -26.31 -11.44
N PHE A 196 -1.76 -26.93 -10.73
CA PHE A 196 -1.49 -27.64 -9.49
C PHE A 196 -1.06 -29.10 -9.67
N SER A 197 -1.05 -29.62 -10.89
CA SER A 197 -0.36 -30.88 -11.22
C SER A 197 1.16 -30.71 -11.24
N THR A 198 1.68 -29.49 -11.22
CA THR A 198 3.11 -29.21 -11.18
C THR A 198 3.58 -28.90 -9.74
N TRP A 199 4.77 -29.38 -9.36
CA TRP A 199 5.33 -29.13 -8.04
C TRP A 199 5.62 -27.64 -7.79
N TYR A 200 6.09 -26.92 -8.83
CA TYR A 200 6.41 -25.49 -8.72
C TYR A 200 5.16 -24.64 -8.63
N GLY A 201 4.07 -25.00 -9.34
CA GLY A 201 2.76 -24.35 -9.18
C GLY A 201 2.30 -24.44 -7.73
N ASN A 202 2.28 -25.64 -7.15
CA ASN A 202 1.92 -25.83 -5.75
C ASN A 202 2.80 -25.00 -4.81
N ALA A 203 4.13 -25.05 -4.98
CA ALA A 203 5.06 -24.31 -4.11
C ALA A 203 4.82 -22.80 -4.16
N VAL A 204 4.70 -22.22 -5.36
CA VAL A 204 4.46 -20.78 -5.55
C VAL A 204 3.15 -20.35 -4.89
N TYR A 205 2.05 -21.08 -5.16
CA TYR A 205 0.74 -20.71 -4.63
C TYR A 205 0.63 -20.91 -3.12
N ILE A 206 1.14 -22.00 -2.56
CA ILE A 206 1.10 -22.23 -1.10
C ILE A 206 1.91 -21.16 -0.36
N VAL A 207 3.14 -20.88 -0.79
CA VAL A 207 3.98 -19.83 -0.19
C VAL A 207 3.31 -18.46 -0.31
N ALA A 208 2.73 -18.16 -1.46
CA ALA A 208 2.01 -16.91 -1.66
C ALA A 208 0.77 -16.78 -0.76
N MET A 209 -0.02 -17.85 -0.59
CA MET A 209 -1.20 -17.83 0.28
C MET A 209 -0.82 -17.62 1.75
N LEU A 210 0.27 -18.20 2.20
CA LEU A 210 0.83 -17.91 3.54
C LEU A 210 1.22 -16.43 3.68
N ALA A 211 1.88 -15.87 2.65
CA ALA A 211 2.24 -14.45 2.63
C ALA A 211 1.00 -13.54 2.61
N VAL A 212 -0.04 -13.87 1.83
CA VAL A 212 -1.33 -13.17 1.79
C VAL A 212 -2.01 -13.22 3.17
N GLY A 213 -2.07 -14.39 3.82
CA GLY A 213 -2.66 -14.54 5.14
C GLY A 213 -1.97 -13.66 6.19
N LEU A 214 -0.64 -13.65 6.21
CA LEU A 214 0.14 -12.78 7.09
C LEU A 214 -0.07 -11.30 6.77
N HIS A 215 -0.17 -10.95 5.49
CA HIS A 215 -0.43 -9.59 5.04
C HIS A 215 -1.82 -9.09 5.47
N ILE A 216 -2.86 -9.91 5.31
CA ILE A 216 -4.23 -9.62 5.76
C ILE A 216 -4.29 -9.45 7.27
N ARG A 217 -3.69 -10.38 8.03
CA ARG A 217 -3.65 -10.33 9.49
C ARG A 217 -3.11 -8.99 10.01
N HIS A 218 -1.99 -8.52 9.46
CA HIS A 218 -1.38 -7.26 9.84
C HIS A 218 -2.11 -6.05 9.25
N GLY A 219 -2.52 -6.13 8.00
CA GLY A 219 -3.18 -5.06 7.27
C GLY A 219 -4.55 -4.71 7.83
N PHE A 220 -5.39 -5.70 8.13
CA PHE A 220 -6.70 -5.51 8.71
C PHE A 220 -6.63 -4.81 10.07
N TRP A 221 -5.74 -5.27 10.93
CA TRP A 221 -5.46 -4.63 12.21
C TRP A 221 -5.00 -3.17 12.04
N SER A 222 -4.06 -2.91 11.15
CA SER A 222 -3.54 -1.56 10.89
C SER A 222 -4.60 -0.62 10.33
N ALA A 223 -5.48 -1.11 9.46
CA ALA A 223 -6.61 -0.36 8.91
C ALA A 223 -7.60 0.04 10.03
N ALA A 224 -7.96 -0.91 10.90
CA ALA A 224 -8.85 -0.67 12.03
C ALA A 224 -8.31 0.41 12.98
N GLN A 225 -7.00 0.39 13.29
CA GLN A 225 -6.37 1.44 14.07
C GLN A 225 -6.42 2.81 13.38
N THR A 226 -6.25 2.84 12.07
CA THR A 226 -6.33 4.08 11.28
C THR A 226 -7.75 4.69 11.32
N LEU A 227 -8.77 3.85 11.41
CA LEU A 227 -10.19 4.25 11.50
C LEU A 227 -10.63 4.64 12.93
N GLY A 228 -9.69 4.73 13.88
CA GLY A 228 -9.96 5.30 15.20
C GLY A 228 -10.50 4.32 16.24
N VAL A 229 -10.26 3.02 16.10
CA VAL A 229 -10.66 2.04 17.11
C VAL A 229 -9.74 2.15 18.34
N GLY A 230 -10.26 2.73 19.43
CA GLY A 230 -9.47 3.15 20.60
C GLY A 230 -9.77 2.41 21.91
N SER A 231 -10.64 1.38 21.95
CA SER A 231 -10.88 0.66 23.22
C SER A 231 -10.17 -0.72 23.25
N ALA A 232 -9.66 -1.10 24.41
CA ALA A 232 -8.95 -2.37 24.62
C ALA A 232 -9.80 -3.60 24.24
N THR A 233 -11.10 -3.56 24.50
CA THR A 233 -12.03 -4.65 24.14
C THR A 233 -12.19 -4.75 22.62
N ARG A 234 -12.39 -3.63 21.94
CA ARG A 234 -12.47 -3.59 20.46
C ARG A 234 -11.16 -4.04 19.82
N GLU A 235 -10.04 -3.67 20.39
CA GLU A 235 -8.72 -4.12 19.94
C GLU A 235 -8.61 -5.65 19.96
N ARG A 236 -9.05 -6.30 21.05
CA ARG A 236 -9.01 -7.76 21.17
C ARG A 236 -9.91 -8.44 20.14
N ILE A 237 -11.14 -7.95 19.96
CA ILE A 237 -12.08 -8.47 18.97
C ILE A 237 -11.52 -8.34 17.54
N LEU A 238 -10.97 -7.18 17.18
CA LEU A 238 -10.42 -6.96 15.84
C LEU A 238 -9.16 -7.80 15.56
N ARG A 239 -8.33 -8.06 16.57
CA ARG A 239 -7.20 -8.99 16.42
C ARG A 239 -7.69 -10.42 16.22
N ALA A 240 -8.71 -10.85 16.94
CA ALA A 240 -9.31 -12.16 16.77
C ALA A 240 -9.94 -12.29 15.38
N ALA A 241 -10.70 -11.26 14.91
CA ALA A 241 -11.28 -11.22 13.58
C ALA A 241 -10.20 -11.25 12.47
N ALA A 242 -9.11 -10.48 12.63
CA ALA A 242 -8.00 -10.48 11.69
C ALA A 242 -7.32 -11.86 11.57
N ASN A 243 -7.12 -12.53 12.72
CA ASN A 243 -6.55 -13.88 12.75
C ASN A 243 -7.50 -14.92 12.12
N GLY A 244 -8.78 -14.89 12.49
CA GLY A 244 -9.80 -15.80 11.95
C GLY A 244 -9.94 -15.66 10.44
N LEU A 245 -10.06 -14.40 9.96
CA LEU A 245 -10.18 -14.11 8.54
C LEU A 245 -8.94 -14.56 7.75
N ALA A 246 -7.73 -14.27 8.26
CA ALA A 246 -6.49 -14.71 7.63
C ALA A 246 -6.40 -16.24 7.57
N LEU A 247 -6.77 -16.93 8.64
CA LEU A 247 -6.77 -18.39 8.71
C LEU A 247 -7.75 -18.99 7.71
N VAL A 248 -9.00 -18.52 7.70
CA VAL A 248 -10.06 -19.03 6.81
C VAL A 248 -9.68 -18.84 5.34
N LEU A 249 -9.22 -17.63 4.97
CA LEU A 249 -8.80 -17.37 3.59
C LEU A 249 -7.58 -18.22 3.18
N THR A 250 -6.58 -18.32 4.05
CA THR A 250 -5.39 -19.14 3.76
C THR A 250 -5.77 -20.61 3.60
N ALA A 251 -6.55 -21.17 4.53
CA ALA A 251 -6.98 -22.57 4.47
C ALA A 251 -7.86 -22.84 3.23
N GLY A 252 -8.82 -21.93 2.94
CA GLY A 252 -9.68 -22.05 1.77
C GLY A 252 -8.91 -22.05 0.44
N PHE A 253 -7.95 -21.15 0.28
CA PHE A 253 -7.12 -21.13 -0.94
C PHE A 253 -6.13 -22.30 -1.00
N VAL A 254 -5.52 -22.71 0.11
CA VAL A 254 -4.56 -23.82 0.14
C VAL A 254 -5.25 -25.18 -0.06
N SER A 255 -6.53 -25.31 0.27
CA SER A 255 -7.28 -26.55 0.07
C SER A 255 -7.31 -27.00 -1.41
N VAL A 256 -7.32 -26.05 -2.37
CA VAL A 256 -7.37 -26.35 -3.79
C VAL A 256 -6.08 -27.04 -4.30
N PRO A 257 -4.87 -26.47 -4.15
CA PRO A 257 -3.64 -27.16 -4.54
C PRO A 257 -3.46 -28.50 -3.80
N VAL A 258 -3.82 -28.57 -2.52
CA VAL A 258 -3.74 -29.82 -1.75
C VAL A 258 -4.68 -30.88 -2.34
N ALA A 259 -5.90 -30.51 -2.73
CA ALA A 259 -6.86 -31.44 -3.32
C ALA A 259 -6.36 -32.00 -4.68
N VAL A 260 -5.75 -31.15 -5.52
CA VAL A 260 -5.14 -31.62 -6.78
C VAL A 260 -3.93 -32.52 -6.49
N MET A 261 -3.03 -32.12 -5.58
CA MET A 261 -1.87 -32.95 -5.21
C MET A 261 -2.24 -34.33 -4.66
N THR A 262 -3.36 -34.46 -3.97
CA THR A 262 -3.84 -35.72 -3.40
C THR A 262 -4.71 -36.52 -4.36
N GLY A 263 -5.00 -36.00 -5.56
CA GLY A 263 -5.84 -36.66 -6.56
C GLY A 263 -7.33 -36.62 -6.25
N TRP A 264 -7.77 -35.80 -5.27
CA TRP A 264 -9.20 -35.62 -4.99
C TRP A 264 -9.87 -34.76 -6.06
N VAL A 265 -9.14 -33.82 -6.65
CA VAL A 265 -9.53 -33.02 -7.81
C VAL A 265 -8.53 -33.34 -8.92
N SER A 266 -9.03 -33.80 -10.07
CA SER A 266 -8.21 -34.25 -11.23
C SER A 266 -8.90 -33.93 -12.56
#